data_06abc893a3ccdcddec196be4e2e63d3b
#
_entry.id   06abc893a3ccdcddec196be4e2e63d3b
#
_cell.length_a   1.000
_cell.length_b   1.000
_cell.length_c   1.000
_cell.angle_alpha   90.00
_cell.angle_beta   90.00
_cell.angle_gamma   90.00
#
_symmetry.space_group_name_H-M   'P 1'
#
loop_
_entity.id
_entity.type
_entity.pdbx_description
1 polymer ?
#
loop_
_entity_poly.entity_id
_entity_poly.type
_entity_poly.pdbx_seq_one_letter_code
_entity_poly.pdbx_strand_id
1 'polypeptide(L)'
;MRLGYALVVFLILGCASESQPKPNGYLRLEYPIPTYVPFTSLTNFSMEYNSLSEVKVRNQAIPKIVYPEMKATLYLNYATVNNNLDSLLNDAYKLPYKHISKAESIPEKIFINERNKVYGTLFSVIGNAASQYQFFLTDSIDHFLVGSLYFYAQ
;
A
#
# COMPACT_ATOMS: atom_id res chain seq x y z
N MET A 1 -50.95 50.34 2.84
CA MET A 1 -50.61 49.30 3.84
C MET A 1 -50.65 47.86 3.33
N ARG A 2 -51.47 47.46 2.37
CA ARG A 2 -51.53 46.06 1.85
C ARG A 2 -50.35 45.61 1.00
N LEU A 3 -49.64 46.55 0.34
CA LEU A 3 -48.47 46.23 -0.49
C LEU A 3 -47.20 45.89 0.34
N GLY A 4 -47.05 46.44 1.53
CA GLY A 4 -45.91 46.17 2.40
C GLY A 4 -45.93 44.78 3.03
N TYR A 5 -47.11 44.22 3.31
CA TYR A 5 -47.24 42.86 3.83
C TYR A 5 -46.89 41.80 2.77
N ALA A 6 -47.20 42.04 1.50
CA ALA A 6 -46.86 41.10 0.41
C ALA A 6 -45.34 41.01 0.19
N LEU A 7 -44.60 42.10 0.36
CA LEU A 7 -43.15 42.14 0.21
C LEU A 7 -42.43 41.41 1.36
N VAL A 8 -42.96 41.50 2.58
CA VAL A 8 -42.38 40.83 3.78
C VAL A 8 -42.57 39.32 3.70
N VAL A 9 -43.72 38.83 3.16
CA VAL A 9 -43.99 37.39 3.01
C VAL A 9 -43.07 36.76 1.94
N PHE A 10 -42.68 37.51 0.91
CA PHE A 10 -41.76 37.01 -0.13
C PHE A 10 -40.31 36.84 0.35
N LEU A 11 -39.88 37.57 1.40
CA LEU A 11 -38.55 37.47 1.97
C LEU A 11 -38.34 36.24 2.89
N ILE A 12 -39.41 35.58 3.33
CA ILE A 12 -39.36 34.45 4.27
C ILE A 12 -39.23 33.10 3.54
N LEU A 13 -39.47 33.03 2.22
CA LEU A 13 -39.44 31.79 1.44
C LEU A 13 -38.06 31.39 0.87
N GLY A 14 -37.01 32.10 1.21
CA GLY A 14 -35.69 32.01 0.56
C GLY A 14 -34.59 31.16 1.22
N CYS A 15 -34.91 30.27 2.16
CA CYS A 15 -33.89 29.38 2.74
C CYS A 15 -34.26 27.91 2.58
N ALA A 16 -34.15 27.38 1.37
CA ALA A 16 -33.92 25.94 1.21
C ALA A 16 -32.40 25.69 1.39
N SER A 17 -31.99 25.23 2.58
CA SER A 17 -30.67 24.71 2.76
C SER A 17 -30.52 23.47 1.88
N GLU A 18 -29.72 23.57 0.81
CA GLU A 18 -29.32 22.39 0.06
C GLU A 18 -28.65 21.43 1.06
N SER A 19 -29.26 20.30 1.33
CA SER A 19 -28.67 19.27 2.12
C SER A 19 -27.48 18.70 1.33
N GLN A 20 -26.26 19.07 1.69
CA GLN A 20 -25.08 18.43 1.14
C GLN A 20 -25.14 16.93 1.45
N PRO A 21 -25.07 16.06 0.45
CA PRO A 21 -25.00 14.63 0.69
C PRO A 21 -23.79 14.34 1.56
N LYS A 22 -24.02 13.69 2.70
CA LYS A 22 -22.91 13.26 3.57
C LYS A 22 -22.05 12.27 2.81
N PRO A 23 -20.71 12.38 2.88
CA PRO A 23 -19.85 11.39 2.27
C PRO A 23 -20.16 10.00 2.85
N ASN A 24 -20.09 8.98 2.02
CA ASN A 24 -20.30 7.61 2.45
C ASN A 24 -19.27 7.28 3.56
N GLY A 25 -19.76 6.83 4.71
CA GLY A 25 -18.88 6.34 5.76
C GLY A 25 -18.27 5.00 5.36
N TYR A 26 -16.99 4.82 5.60
CA TYR A 26 -16.33 3.54 5.46
C TYR A 26 -16.48 2.74 6.77
N LEU A 27 -16.72 1.44 6.64
CA LEU A 27 -16.73 0.54 7.81
C LEU A 27 -15.35 0.55 8.47
N ARG A 28 -15.30 0.85 9.76
CA ARG A 28 -14.06 0.70 10.53
C ARG A 28 -13.84 -0.77 10.80
N LEU A 29 -12.84 -1.34 10.14
CA LEU A 29 -12.40 -2.72 10.40
C LEU A 29 -11.47 -2.74 11.60
N GLU A 30 -11.71 -3.66 12.53
CA GLU A 30 -10.79 -3.96 13.61
C GLU A 30 -9.90 -5.12 13.19
N TYR A 31 -8.60 -4.86 13.13
CA TYR A 31 -7.62 -5.89 12.80
C TYR A 31 -7.01 -6.44 14.10
N PRO A 32 -6.71 -7.74 14.17
CA PRO A 32 -5.97 -8.30 15.29
C PRO A 32 -4.59 -7.65 15.40
N ILE A 33 -4.09 -7.55 16.63
CA ILE A 33 -2.74 -7.00 16.87
C ILE A 33 -1.72 -7.88 16.16
N PRO A 34 -0.88 -7.31 15.27
CA PRO A 34 0.09 -8.09 14.53
C PRO A 34 1.18 -8.64 15.48
N THR A 35 1.48 -9.91 15.36
CA THR A 35 2.66 -10.54 15.94
C THR A 35 3.58 -11.03 14.82
N TYR A 36 4.89 -10.95 15.04
CA TYR A 36 5.86 -11.29 14.01
C TYR A 36 6.67 -12.51 14.43
N VAL A 37 6.91 -13.39 13.48
CA VAL A 37 7.70 -14.61 13.67
C VAL A 37 8.87 -14.60 12.67
N PRO A 38 10.06 -15.07 13.09
CA PRO A 38 11.23 -15.09 12.23
C PRO A 38 11.07 -16.15 11.14
N PHE A 39 11.50 -15.80 9.94
CA PHE A 39 11.69 -16.70 8.82
C PHE A 39 13.11 -16.55 8.27
N THR A 40 13.85 -17.65 8.31
CA THR A 40 15.16 -17.72 7.68
C THR A 40 15.01 -18.42 6.34
N SER A 41 15.17 -17.67 5.28
CA SER A 41 15.14 -18.19 3.92
C SER A 41 16.42 -19.02 3.65
N LEU A 42 16.37 -19.86 2.63
CA LEU A 42 17.55 -20.49 2.05
C LEU A 42 18.48 -19.48 1.32
N THR A 43 18.04 -18.25 1.20
CA THR A 43 18.82 -17.11 0.70
C THR A 43 19.61 -16.44 1.83
N ASN A 44 20.49 -15.53 1.50
CA ASN A 44 21.40 -14.86 2.44
C ASN A 44 20.74 -13.76 3.28
N PHE A 45 19.43 -13.75 3.42
CA PHE A 45 18.71 -12.79 4.27
C PHE A 45 17.71 -13.50 5.20
N SER A 46 17.41 -12.85 6.32
CA SER A 46 16.34 -13.22 7.24
C SER A 46 15.27 -12.13 7.27
N MET A 47 14.04 -12.51 7.56
CA MET A 47 12.92 -11.58 7.72
C MET A 47 12.00 -12.04 8.83
N GLU A 48 11.19 -11.12 9.32
CA GLU A 48 10.03 -11.45 10.15
C GLU A 48 8.76 -11.29 9.31
N TYR A 49 7.80 -12.17 9.52
CA TYR A 49 6.50 -12.10 8.86
C TYR A 49 5.37 -12.15 9.88
N ASN A 50 4.22 -11.60 9.52
CA ASN A 50 3.05 -11.59 10.39
C ASN A 50 2.52 -13.02 10.60
N SER A 51 2.34 -13.43 11.87
CA SER A 51 1.85 -14.76 12.23
C SER A 51 0.45 -15.09 11.72
N LEU A 52 -0.32 -14.09 11.31
CA LEU A 52 -1.63 -14.26 10.66
C LEU A 52 -1.53 -14.62 9.17
N SER A 53 -0.31 -14.67 8.62
CA SER A 53 -0.06 -15.05 7.24
C SER A 53 0.58 -16.43 7.14
N GLU A 54 0.52 -17.01 5.95
CA GLU A 54 1.15 -18.27 5.59
C GLU A 54 2.33 -18.01 4.65
N VAL A 55 3.51 -18.56 4.99
CA VAL A 55 4.66 -18.51 4.09
C VAL A 55 4.64 -19.73 3.17
N LYS A 56 4.56 -19.50 1.86
CA LYS A 56 4.56 -20.56 0.84
C LYS A 56 5.85 -20.50 0.03
N VAL A 57 6.68 -21.50 0.18
CA VAL A 57 7.92 -21.70 -0.59
C VAL A 57 7.68 -22.75 -1.66
N ARG A 58 8.04 -22.47 -2.90
CA ARG A 58 7.99 -23.43 -4.01
C ARG A 58 9.38 -23.62 -4.60
N ASN A 59 9.84 -24.90 -4.63
CA ASN A 59 11.12 -25.27 -5.27
C ASN A 59 12.32 -24.43 -4.83
N GLN A 60 12.50 -24.21 -3.53
CA GLN A 60 13.59 -23.40 -2.95
C GLN A 60 13.63 -21.94 -3.49
N ALA A 61 12.55 -21.48 -4.08
CA ALA A 61 12.44 -20.12 -4.55
C ALA A 61 12.13 -19.14 -3.39
N ILE A 62 12.21 -17.86 -3.70
CA ILE A 62 11.79 -16.80 -2.78
C ILE A 62 10.35 -17.05 -2.32
N PRO A 63 10.06 -16.97 -1.01
CA PRO A 63 8.72 -17.23 -0.50
C PRO A 63 7.72 -16.18 -0.97
N LYS A 64 6.46 -16.58 -1.10
CA LYS A 64 5.33 -15.67 -1.10
C LYS A 64 4.62 -15.74 0.24
N ILE A 65 4.11 -14.61 0.71
CA ILE A 65 3.39 -14.50 1.97
C ILE A 65 1.90 -14.32 1.67
N VAL A 66 1.09 -15.26 2.10
CA VAL A 66 -0.34 -15.29 1.82
C VAL A 66 -1.10 -14.87 3.08
N TYR A 67 -2.04 -13.97 2.93
CA TYR A 67 -2.98 -13.53 3.96
C TYR A 67 -4.39 -14.03 3.62
N PRO A 68 -4.79 -15.22 4.09
CA PRO A 68 -6.06 -15.85 3.68
C PRO A 68 -7.28 -14.98 4.01
N GLU A 69 -7.36 -14.47 5.24
CA GLU A 69 -8.47 -13.63 5.72
C GLU A 69 -8.62 -12.32 4.92
N MET A 70 -7.50 -11.75 4.48
CA MET A 70 -7.49 -10.53 3.68
C MET A 70 -7.63 -10.81 2.17
N LYS A 71 -7.62 -12.07 1.75
CA LYS A 71 -7.55 -12.48 0.34
C LYS A 71 -6.40 -11.78 -0.39
N ALA A 72 -5.25 -11.69 0.26
CA ALA A 72 -4.09 -10.98 -0.26
C ALA A 72 -2.86 -11.87 -0.34
N THR A 73 -1.97 -11.55 -1.26
CA THR A 73 -0.66 -12.22 -1.38
C THR A 73 0.43 -11.19 -1.62
N LEU A 74 1.47 -11.25 -0.80
CA LEU A 74 2.70 -10.53 -0.99
C LEU A 74 3.67 -11.40 -1.79
N TYR A 75 4.00 -10.97 -3.00
CA TYR A 75 5.02 -11.58 -3.84
C TYR A 75 6.36 -10.89 -3.58
N LEU A 76 7.39 -11.69 -3.40
CA LEU A 76 8.76 -11.25 -3.19
C LEU A 76 9.62 -11.67 -4.38
N ASN A 77 10.51 -10.78 -4.81
CA ASN A 77 11.54 -11.04 -5.80
C ASN A 77 12.87 -10.57 -5.26
N TYR A 78 13.89 -11.41 -5.36
CA TYR A 78 15.22 -11.12 -4.88
C TYR A 78 16.20 -11.06 -6.06
N ALA A 79 17.13 -10.15 -5.99
CA ALA A 79 18.25 -10.03 -6.91
C ALA A 79 19.55 -9.80 -6.13
N THR A 80 20.63 -10.36 -6.63
CA THR A 80 21.97 -10.02 -6.16
C THR A 80 22.42 -8.74 -6.86
N VAL A 81 23.01 -7.83 -6.08
CA VAL A 81 23.61 -6.61 -6.62
C VAL A 81 25.00 -6.96 -7.18
N ASN A 82 25.18 -6.70 -8.48
CA ASN A 82 26.43 -6.94 -9.21
C ASN A 82 26.81 -5.67 -9.99
N ASN A 83 27.22 -4.61 -9.30
CA ASN A 83 27.48 -3.29 -9.89
C ASN A 83 26.29 -2.71 -10.69
N ASN A 84 25.07 -3.15 -10.41
CA ASN A 84 23.84 -2.79 -11.13
C ASN A 84 22.76 -2.18 -10.21
N LEU A 85 23.16 -1.68 -9.03
CA LEU A 85 22.23 -1.12 -8.04
C LEU A 85 21.35 -0.02 -8.63
N ASP A 86 21.93 0.89 -9.41
CA ASP A 86 21.19 2.00 -10.04
C ASP A 86 20.09 1.48 -10.99
N SER A 87 20.38 0.41 -11.71
CA SER A 87 19.39 -0.23 -12.59
C SER A 87 18.26 -0.86 -11.79
N LEU A 88 18.59 -1.60 -10.72
CA LEU A 88 17.61 -2.23 -9.84
C LEU A 88 16.72 -1.19 -9.14
N LEU A 89 17.30 -0.10 -8.66
CA LEU A 89 16.57 1.02 -8.06
C LEU A 89 15.63 1.66 -9.08
N ASN A 90 16.13 1.98 -10.28
CA ASN A 90 15.33 2.57 -11.35
C ASN A 90 14.13 1.68 -11.73
N ASP A 91 14.31 0.37 -11.80
CA ASP A 91 13.25 -0.56 -12.09
C ASP A 91 12.24 -0.65 -10.92
N ALA A 92 12.72 -0.66 -9.67
CA ALA A 92 11.86 -0.68 -8.49
C ALA A 92 11.02 0.61 -8.37
N TYR A 93 11.61 1.78 -8.63
CA TYR A 93 10.88 3.05 -8.66
C TYR A 93 9.86 3.13 -9.79
N LYS A 94 10.08 2.50 -10.93
CA LYS A 94 9.11 2.46 -12.04
C LYS A 94 7.90 1.58 -11.80
N LEU A 95 8.01 0.55 -10.95
CA LEU A 95 6.94 -0.41 -10.73
C LEU A 95 5.63 0.21 -10.25
N PRO A 96 5.58 1.04 -9.18
CA PRO A 96 4.34 1.66 -8.71
C PRO A 96 3.75 2.63 -9.76
N TYR A 97 4.59 3.31 -10.54
CA TYR A 97 4.14 4.27 -11.56
C TYR A 97 3.50 3.62 -12.80
N LYS A 98 3.62 2.30 -12.98
CA LYS A 98 2.82 1.55 -13.97
C LYS A 98 1.32 1.62 -13.68
N HIS A 99 0.94 1.96 -12.46
CA HIS A 99 -0.45 2.11 -12.03
C HIS A 99 -0.96 3.56 -12.06
N ILE A 100 -0.15 4.52 -12.51
CA ILE A 100 -0.45 5.97 -12.43
C ILE A 100 -1.78 6.36 -13.09
N SER A 101 -2.20 5.65 -14.14
CA SER A 101 -3.47 5.92 -14.81
C SER A 101 -4.72 5.56 -13.98
N LYS A 102 -4.54 4.78 -12.91
CA LYS A 102 -5.60 4.32 -12.00
C LYS A 102 -5.36 4.77 -10.55
N ALA A 103 -4.22 5.39 -10.29
CA ALA A 103 -3.84 5.91 -8.99
C ALA A 103 -4.30 7.36 -8.83
N GLU A 104 -4.86 7.70 -7.67
CA GLU A 104 -5.11 9.07 -7.25
C GLU A 104 -3.85 9.72 -6.71
N SER A 105 -3.04 8.95 -6.01
CA SER A 105 -1.72 9.35 -5.50
C SER A 105 -0.84 8.13 -5.23
N ILE A 106 0.48 8.36 -5.16
CA ILE A 106 1.48 7.33 -4.84
C ILE A 106 2.43 7.88 -3.78
N PRO A 107 1.99 8.02 -2.51
CA PRO A 107 2.88 8.44 -1.44
C PRO A 107 3.98 7.41 -1.19
N GLU A 108 5.18 7.95 -0.89
CA GLU A 108 6.39 7.18 -0.62
C GLU A 108 6.77 7.32 0.85
N LYS A 109 7.17 6.21 1.47
CA LYS A 109 7.72 6.19 2.82
C LYS A 109 9.10 5.57 2.80
N ILE A 110 10.11 6.37 3.09
CA ILE A 110 11.50 5.92 3.18
C ILE A 110 11.69 5.13 4.47
N PHE A 111 12.43 4.04 4.39
CA PHE A 111 12.82 3.19 5.49
C PHE A 111 14.34 3.14 5.59
N ILE A 112 14.88 3.42 6.78
CA ILE A 112 16.32 3.39 7.07
C ILE A 112 16.53 2.63 8.38
N ASN A 113 17.31 1.55 8.32
CA ASN A 113 17.75 0.79 9.48
C ASN A 113 19.28 0.63 9.42
N GLU A 114 19.98 1.60 9.95
CA GLU A 114 21.45 1.64 9.99
C GLU A 114 22.06 0.43 10.71
N ARG A 115 21.40 -0.02 11.78
CA ARG A 115 21.90 -1.14 12.59
C ARG A 115 21.97 -2.44 11.78
N ASN A 116 20.97 -2.68 10.96
CA ASN A 116 20.85 -3.89 10.14
C ASN A 116 21.27 -3.65 8.70
N LYS A 117 21.74 -2.43 8.36
CA LYS A 117 22.10 -2.01 6.99
C LYS A 117 20.99 -2.31 5.99
N VAL A 118 19.74 -1.96 6.34
CA VAL A 118 18.60 -2.15 5.46
C VAL A 118 17.99 -0.80 5.12
N TYR A 119 17.92 -0.51 3.85
CA TYR A 119 17.41 0.73 3.26
C TYR A 119 16.32 0.40 2.26
N GLY A 120 15.32 1.25 2.13
CA GLY A 120 14.28 1.00 1.16
C GLY A 120 13.19 2.05 1.11
N THR A 121 12.21 1.81 0.27
CA THR A 121 11.03 2.66 0.12
C THR A 121 9.78 1.80 -0.01
N LEU A 122 8.74 2.20 0.71
CA LEU A 122 7.40 1.67 0.58
C LEU A 122 6.56 2.67 -0.23
N PHE A 123 5.93 2.20 -1.29
CA PHE A 123 4.99 2.93 -2.12
C PHE A 123 3.56 2.47 -1.80
N SER A 124 2.68 3.44 -1.56
CA SER A 124 1.25 3.17 -1.36
C SER A 124 0.49 3.71 -2.56
N VAL A 125 0.00 2.83 -3.44
CA VAL A 125 -0.77 3.22 -4.62
C VAL A 125 -2.23 3.38 -4.20
N ILE A 126 -2.65 4.62 -3.96
CA ILE A 126 -4.03 4.95 -3.57
C ILE A 126 -4.87 5.04 -4.83
N GLY A 127 -6.01 4.32 -4.86
CA GLY A 127 -6.92 4.27 -6.00
C GLY A 127 -7.22 2.83 -6.43
N ASN A 128 -7.77 2.66 -7.63
CA ASN A 128 -8.18 1.36 -8.16
C ASN A 128 -6.99 0.65 -8.86
N ALA A 129 -5.94 0.36 -8.10
CA ALA A 129 -4.75 -0.32 -8.59
C ALA A 129 -4.76 -1.81 -8.23
N ALA A 130 -4.18 -2.65 -9.10
CA ALA A 130 -4.08 -4.09 -8.87
C ALA A 130 -3.11 -4.44 -7.72
N SER A 131 -2.08 -3.64 -7.51
CA SER A 131 -1.14 -3.74 -6.38
C SER A 131 -1.12 -2.41 -5.64
N GLN A 132 -1.64 -2.39 -4.42
CA GLN A 132 -1.76 -1.19 -3.61
C GLN A 132 -0.51 -0.88 -2.79
N TYR A 133 0.32 -1.89 -2.51
CA TYR A 133 1.56 -1.70 -1.78
C TYR A 133 2.71 -2.37 -2.52
N GLN A 134 3.75 -1.61 -2.74
CA GLN A 134 4.99 -2.09 -3.34
C GLN A 134 6.17 -1.53 -2.54
N PHE A 135 7.25 -2.28 -2.43
CA PHE A 135 8.43 -1.80 -1.75
C PHE A 135 9.69 -2.42 -2.36
N PHE A 136 10.81 -1.80 -2.10
CA PHE A 136 12.11 -2.45 -2.20
C PHE A 136 12.89 -2.28 -0.90
N LEU A 137 13.78 -3.23 -0.66
CA LEU A 137 14.77 -3.22 0.42
C LEU A 137 16.12 -3.64 -0.14
N THR A 138 17.19 -3.01 0.34
CA THR A 138 18.55 -3.32 -0.07
C THR A 138 19.53 -3.00 1.05
N ASP A 139 20.67 -3.69 1.08
CA ASP A 139 21.85 -3.31 1.85
C ASP A 139 22.80 -2.40 1.06
N SER A 140 22.45 -2.08 -0.19
CA SER A 140 23.20 -1.27 -1.14
C SER A 140 24.51 -1.91 -1.64
N ILE A 141 24.80 -3.15 -1.27
CA ILE A 141 26.07 -3.82 -1.59
C ILE A 141 25.83 -5.12 -2.36
N ASP A 142 25.08 -6.06 -1.75
CA ASP A 142 24.93 -7.42 -2.27
C ASP A 142 23.47 -7.84 -2.50
N HIS A 143 22.52 -7.24 -1.76
CA HIS A 143 21.15 -7.74 -1.67
C HIS A 143 20.12 -6.71 -2.10
N PHE A 144 19.17 -7.14 -2.94
CA PHE A 144 18.04 -6.35 -3.38
C PHE A 144 16.76 -7.18 -3.36
N LEU A 145 15.76 -6.73 -2.62
CA LEU A 145 14.47 -7.39 -2.47
C LEU A 145 13.35 -6.45 -2.90
N VAL A 146 12.46 -6.92 -3.77
CA VAL A 146 11.24 -6.20 -4.16
C VAL A 146 10.03 -6.97 -3.69
N GLY A 147 9.06 -6.27 -3.11
CA GLY A 147 7.77 -6.84 -2.71
C GLY A 147 6.59 -6.11 -3.35
N SER A 148 5.56 -6.88 -3.71
CA SER A 148 4.30 -6.34 -4.24
C SER A 148 3.11 -7.09 -3.64
N LEU A 149 2.20 -6.35 -3.00
CA LEU A 149 1.00 -6.89 -2.38
C LEU A 149 -0.19 -6.79 -3.34
N TYR A 150 -0.84 -7.92 -3.58
CA TYR A 150 -2.03 -8.02 -4.41
C TYR A 150 -3.22 -8.49 -3.59
N PHE A 151 -4.35 -7.83 -3.74
CA PHE A 151 -5.63 -8.31 -3.25
C PHE A 151 -6.39 -9.01 -4.37
N TYR A 152 -7.00 -10.16 -4.05
CA TYR A 152 -7.84 -10.87 -5.00
C TYR A 152 -9.22 -10.23 -4.97
N ALA A 153 -9.62 -9.59 -6.08
CA ALA A 153 -11.01 -9.20 -6.30
C ALA A 153 -11.90 -10.45 -6.43
N GLN A 154 -13.08 -10.39 -5.85
CA GLN A 154 -14.16 -11.35 -6.11
C GLN A 154 -14.90 -10.97 -7.39
#